data_ad8305cafb4282eee5ef093b74511258
#
_entry.id   ad8305cafb4282eee5ef093b74511258
#
_cell.length_a   1.000
_cell.length_b   1.000
_cell.length_c   1.000
_cell.angle_alpha   90.00
_cell.angle_beta   90.00
_cell.angle_gamma   90.00
#
_symmetry.space_group_name_H-M   'P 1'
#
loop_
_entity.id
_entity.type
_entity.pdbx_description
1 polymer ?
#
loop_
_entity_poly.entity_id
_entity_poly.type
_entity_poly.pdbx_seq_one_letter_code
_entity_poly.pdbx_strand_id
1 'polypeptide(L)'
;MKSFKFLFSLVIFALSFQLAKAQDVVIIDSVNNVRGTIKGTDFFTVTLEKDDKSQVVYKAKDVQEFLWNGETYLSKMVMNKNKMEARFFKVLEMGAVNFYSIGEGSAVEPKQNRVRVMPQVGIGIGSGGYGGVGFGGGISIGGGGGRRDNAKSNRRALYFIEKPGSGPMQEIQFNAGNSKERIQEILLSKLNNDEDLAERIKDTDKFDAKSVAAYVKAYNLMHK
;
A
#
# COMPACT_ATOMS: atom_id res chain seq x y z
N MET A 1 -31.05 44.45 -11.04
CA MET A 1 -31.61 43.08 -10.86
C MET A 1 -30.96 42.00 -11.72
N LYS A 2 -30.33 42.26 -12.86
CA LYS A 2 -29.65 41.23 -13.68
C LYS A 2 -28.36 40.70 -13.02
N SER A 3 -27.59 41.56 -12.38
CA SER A 3 -26.31 41.17 -11.71
C SER A 3 -26.51 40.27 -10.48
N PHE A 4 -27.62 40.39 -9.77
CA PHE A 4 -27.91 39.52 -8.62
C PHE A 4 -28.23 38.09 -9.01
N LYS A 5 -28.93 37.90 -10.15
CA LYS A 5 -29.23 36.56 -10.67
C LYS A 5 -27.95 35.84 -11.13
N PHE A 6 -27.01 36.58 -11.70
CA PHE A 6 -25.71 36.02 -12.13
C PHE A 6 -24.86 35.60 -10.94
N LEU A 7 -24.82 36.44 -9.88
CA LEU A 7 -24.08 36.11 -8.65
C LEU A 7 -24.66 34.87 -7.95
N PHE A 8 -25.98 34.75 -7.91
CA PHE A 8 -26.68 33.61 -7.30
C PHE A 8 -26.42 32.30 -8.08
N SER A 9 -26.41 32.36 -9.43
CA SER A 9 -26.06 31.22 -10.28
C SER A 9 -24.61 30.77 -10.08
N LEU A 10 -23.68 31.72 -9.91
CA LEU A 10 -22.26 31.43 -9.67
C LEU A 10 -22.05 30.73 -8.33
N VAL A 11 -22.79 31.14 -7.29
CA VAL A 11 -22.72 30.54 -5.94
C VAL A 11 -23.26 29.12 -5.95
N ILE A 12 -24.39 28.85 -6.65
CA ILE A 12 -24.94 27.51 -6.77
C ILE A 12 -23.97 26.60 -7.55
N PHE A 13 -23.34 27.10 -8.61
CA PHE A 13 -22.35 26.36 -9.39
C PHE A 13 -21.11 26.02 -8.54
N ALA A 14 -20.61 26.97 -7.75
CA ALA A 14 -19.49 26.74 -6.83
C ALA A 14 -19.80 25.73 -5.72
N LEU A 15 -21.04 25.72 -5.20
CA LEU A 15 -21.50 24.74 -4.21
C LEU A 15 -21.62 23.32 -4.77
N SER A 16 -21.93 23.19 -6.08
CA SER A 16 -22.06 21.87 -6.73
C SER A 16 -20.74 21.11 -6.83
N PHE A 17 -19.58 21.80 -6.87
CA PHE A 17 -18.27 21.16 -6.90
C PHE A 17 -17.83 20.52 -5.58
N GLN A 18 -18.46 20.84 -4.46
CA GLN A 18 -18.06 20.33 -3.14
C GLN A 18 -18.62 18.94 -2.82
N LEU A 19 -19.56 18.43 -3.61
CA LEU A 19 -20.29 17.19 -3.31
C LEU A 19 -19.71 15.93 -3.98
N ALA A 20 -18.78 16.07 -4.91
CA ALA A 20 -18.16 14.94 -5.61
C ALA A 20 -16.97 14.40 -4.81
N LYS A 21 -17.22 13.79 -3.66
CA LYS A 21 -16.21 12.89 -3.07
C LYS A 21 -16.15 11.65 -3.93
N ALA A 22 -15.03 11.44 -4.62
CA ALA A 22 -14.76 10.17 -5.25
C ALA A 22 -14.80 9.09 -4.17
N GLN A 23 -15.75 8.16 -4.25
CA GLN A 23 -15.81 7.02 -3.34
C GLN A 23 -14.69 6.05 -3.70
N ASP A 24 -14.03 5.53 -2.67
CA ASP A 24 -13.11 4.43 -2.85
C ASP A 24 -13.89 3.16 -3.27
N VAL A 25 -13.24 2.26 -3.99
CA VAL A 25 -13.87 1.04 -4.47
C VAL A 25 -12.95 -0.15 -4.29
N VAL A 26 -13.51 -1.27 -3.85
CA VAL A 26 -12.86 -2.59 -3.81
C VAL A 26 -13.48 -3.46 -4.89
N ILE A 27 -12.68 -3.94 -5.84
CA ILE A 27 -13.09 -4.78 -6.95
C ILE A 27 -12.69 -6.21 -6.62
N ILE A 28 -13.69 -7.03 -6.35
CA ILE A 28 -13.51 -8.45 -5.98
C ILE A 28 -13.22 -9.26 -7.22
N ASP A 29 -14.04 -9.08 -8.25
CA ASP A 29 -13.90 -9.70 -9.56
C ASP A 29 -14.50 -8.79 -10.66
N SER A 30 -14.56 -9.26 -11.89
CA SER A 30 -15.07 -8.47 -13.04
C SER A 30 -16.52 -8.02 -12.92
N VAL A 31 -17.31 -8.61 -12.03
CA VAL A 31 -18.75 -8.34 -11.85
C VAL A 31 -19.02 -7.69 -10.51
N ASN A 32 -18.27 -8.09 -9.48
CA ASN A 32 -18.52 -7.70 -8.09
C ASN A 32 -17.56 -6.59 -7.65
N ASN A 33 -18.13 -5.44 -7.30
CA ASN A 33 -17.41 -4.34 -6.67
C ASN A 33 -18.17 -3.80 -5.46
N VAL A 34 -17.46 -3.25 -4.49
CA VAL A 34 -18.03 -2.65 -3.28
C VAL A 34 -17.48 -1.25 -3.11
N ARG A 35 -18.36 -0.27 -2.98
CA ARG A 35 -18.01 1.13 -2.76
C ARG A 35 -18.10 1.49 -1.28
N GLY A 36 -17.31 2.48 -0.87
CA GLY A 36 -17.30 2.96 0.50
C GLY A 36 -16.11 3.86 0.76
N THR A 37 -15.67 3.94 2.00
CA THR A 37 -14.47 4.67 2.40
C THR A 37 -13.39 3.70 2.88
N ILE A 38 -12.26 3.62 2.19
CA ILE A 38 -11.15 2.78 2.63
C ILE A 38 -10.48 3.45 3.83
N LYS A 39 -10.35 2.71 4.93
CA LYS A 39 -9.71 3.17 6.18
C LYS A 39 -8.21 2.89 6.21
N GLY A 40 -7.77 1.92 5.45
CA GLY A 40 -6.35 1.57 5.34
C GLY A 40 -6.14 0.18 4.78
N THR A 41 -4.87 -0.11 4.50
CA THR A 41 -4.40 -1.43 4.07
C THR A 41 -3.06 -1.75 4.72
N ASP A 42 -2.78 -3.04 4.95
CA ASP A 42 -1.52 -3.57 5.46
C ASP A 42 -0.78 -4.45 4.42
N PHE A 43 -1.09 -4.27 3.16
CA PHE A 43 -0.62 -5.04 1.99
C PHE A 43 -1.24 -6.45 1.85
N PHE A 44 -1.82 -7.01 2.88
CA PHE A 44 -2.51 -8.30 2.87
C PHE A 44 -4.02 -8.16 2.92
N THR A 45 -4.46 -7.04 3.52
CA THR A 45 -5.87 -6.73 3.71
C THR A 45 -6.16 -5.27 3.37
N VAL A 46 -7.39 -4.98 2.97
CA VAL A 46 -7.94 -3.64 2.87
C VAL A 46 -9.21 -3.55 3.69
N THR A 47 -9.33 -2.51 4.51
CA THR A 47 -10.51 -2.26 5.35
C THR A 47 -11.39 -1.20 4.70
N LEU A 48 -12.61 -1.55 4.36
CA LEU A 48 -13.63 -0.67 3.79
C LEU A 48 -14.74 -0.41 4.81
N GLU A 49 -15.07 0.85 5.03
CA GLU A 49 -16.27 1.29 5.74
C GLU A 49 -17.38 1.56 4.72
N LYS A 50 -18.51 0.87 4.84
CA LYS A 50 -19.70 1.06 4.03
C LYS A 50 -20.51 2.27 4.49
N ASP A 51 -21.54 2.64 3.74
CA ASP A 51 -22.42 3.77 4.06
C ASP A 51 -23.17 3.59 5.39
N ASP A 52 -23.47 2.34 5.77
CA ASP A 52 -24.09 1.96 7.06
C ASP A 52 -23.12 1.98 8.25
N LYS A 53 -21.88 2.46 8.03
CA LYS A 53 -20.77 2.48 9.00
C LYS A 53 -20.23 1.09 9.38
N SER A 54 -20.72 0.02 8.79
CA SER A 54 -20.12 -1.29 8.97
C SER A 54 -18.74 -1.34 8.31
N GLN A 55 -17.80 -2.02 8.95
CA GLN A 55 -16.46 -2.22 8.40
C GLN A 55 -16.29 -3.66 7.94
N VAL A 56 -15.78 -3.80 6.71
CA VAL A 56 -15.47 -5.10 6.12
C VAL A 56 -14.00 -5.14 5.76
N VAL A 57 -13.34 -6.25 6.11
CA VAL A 57 -11.93 -6.49 5.80
C VAL A 57 -11.85 -7.50 4.66
N TYR A 58 -11.24 -7.09 3.56
CA TYR A 58 -10.99 -7.94 2.39
C TYR A 58 -9.52 -8.35 2.37
N LYS A 59 -9.26 -9.64 2.09
CA LYS A 59 -7.90 -10.16 1.93
C LYS A 59 -7.43 -10.01 0.49
N ALA A 60 -6.15 -9.79 0.29
CA ALA A 60 -5.56 -9.64 -1.04
C ALA A 60 -5.85 -10.82 -1.96
N LYS A 61 -5.93 -12.05 -1.44
CA LYS A 61 -6.28 -13.24 -2.24
C LYS A 61 -7.73 -13.28 -2.75
N ASP A 62 -8.62 -12.50 -2.15
CA ASP A 62 -10.07 -12.49 -2.42
C ASP A 62 -10.49 -11.23 -3.20
N VAL A 63 -9.54 -10.36 -3.59
CA VAL A 63 -9.75 -9.09 -4.27
C VAL A 63 -8.78 -8.95 -5.43
N GLN A 64 -9.26 -8.47 -6.58
CA GLN A 64 -8.40 -8.19 -7.73
C GLN A 64 -7.65 -6.88 -7.56
N GLU A 65 -8.38 -5.82 -7.21
CA GLU A 65 -7.82 -4.48 -7.05
C GLU A 65 -8.69 -3.60 -6.15
N PHE A 66 -8.14 -2.49 -5.71
CA PHE A 66 -8.93 -1.42 -5.11
C PHE A 66 -8.38 -0.04 -5.52
N LEU A 67 -9.28 0.95 -5.56
CA LEU A 67 -8.95 2.36 -5.76
C LEU A 67 -9.09 3.07 -4.42
N TRP A 68 -8.04 3.76 -4.02
CA TRP A 68 -7.95 4.49 -2.76
C TRP A 68 -7.23 5.82 -2.95
N ASN A 69 -7.90 6.93 -2.60
CA ASN A 69 -7.37 8.28 -2.77
C ASN A 69 -6.87 8.58 -4.20
N GLY A 70 -7.54 8.03 -5.21
CA GLY A 70 -7.15 8.19 -6.62
C GLY A 70 -5.98 7.31 -7.08
N GLU A 71 -5.51 6.41 -6.23
CA GLU A 71 -4.43 5.48 -6.53
C GLU A 71 -4.97 4.06 -6.68
N THR A 72 -4.42 3.29 -7.61
CA THR A 72 -4.81 1.90 -7.86
C THR A 72 -3.85 0.95 -7.15
N TYR A 73 -4.42 -0.06 -6.51
CA TYR A 73 -3.71 -1.14 -5.85
C TYR A 73 -4.16 -2.46 -6.41
N LEU A 74 -3.24 -3.24 -6.97
CA LEU A 74 -3.50 -4.56 -7.53
C LEU A 74 -3.09 -5.67 -6.58
N SER A 75 -3.90 -6.72 -6.51
CA SER A 75 -3.52 -7.96 -5.86
C SER A 75 -2.63 -8.79 -6.78
N LYS A 76 -1.45 -9.16 -6.31
CA LYS A 76 -0.48 -9.98 -7.03
C LYS A 76 0.03 -11.10 -6.13
N MET A 77 0.22 -12.27 -6.72
CA MET A 77 0.89 -13.40 -6.05
C MET A 77 2.40 -13.19 -6.09
N VAL A 78 3.02 -13.26 -4.93
CA VAL A 78 4.47 -13.17 -4.78
C VAL A 78 5.01 -14.33 -3.99
N MET A 79 6.23 -14.75 -4.32
CA MET A 79 6.94 -15.76 -3.55
C MET A 79 7.66 -15.10 -2.37
N ASN A 80 7.31 -15.54 -1.16
CA ASN A 80 7.97 -15.12 0.06
C ASN A 80 8.43 -16.35 0.83
N LYS A 81 9.73 -16.52 1.03
CA LYS A 81 10.32 -17.67 1.76
C LYS A 81 9.70 -19.02 1.37
N ASN A 82 9.61 -19.33 0.07
CA ASN A 82 9.03 -20.53 -0.50
C ASN A 82 7.51 -20.71 -0.32
N LYS A 83 6.78 -19.63 -0.01
CA LYS A 83 5.32 -19.62 0.02
C LYS A 83 4.79 -18.57 -0.95
N MET A 84 3.76 -18.95 -1.70
CA MET A 84 3.00 -17.99 -2.52
C MET A 84 2.01 -17.25 -1.64
N GLU A 85 2.11 -15.92 -1.65
CA GLU A 85 1.24 -15.04 -0.87
C GLU A 85 0.66 -13.96 -1.77
N ALA A 86 -0.64 -13.71 -1.66
CA ALA A 86 -1.26 -12.56 -2.31
C ALA A 86 -0.97 -11.29 -1.51
N ARG A 87 -0.52 -10.24 -2.20
CA ARG A 87 -0.28 -8.93 -1.62
C ARG A 87 -0.80 -7.83 -2.52
N PHE A 88 -1.15 -6.70 -1.92
CA PHE A 88 -1.51 -5.49 -2.65
C PHE A 88 -0.27 -4.68 -3.00
N PHE A 89 -0.18 -4.28 -4.26
CA PHE A 89 0.85 -3.42 -4.81
C PHE A 89 0.21 -2.15 -5.35
N LYS A 90 0.76 -1.01 -4.97
CA LYS A 90 0.41 0.26 -5.58
C LYS A 90 0.94 0.30 -7.01
N VAL A 91 0.08 0.63 -7.94
CA VAL A 91 0.45 0.84 -9.34
C VAL A 91 1.08 2.21 -9.49
N LEU A 92 2.30 2.26 -10.01
CA LEU A 92 2.99 3.50 -10.37
C LEU A 92 2.84 3.78 -11.87
N GLU A 93 3.00 2.74 -12.71
CA GLU A 93 2.77 2.79 -14.14
C GLU A 93 2.17 1.45 -14.60
N MET A 94 1.24 1.50 -15.57
CA MET A 94 0.59 0.33 -16.15
C MET A 94 0.54 0.43 -17.67
N GLY A 95 0.84 -0.68 -18.35
CA GLY A 95 0.80 -0.78 -19.80
C GLY A 95 1.49 -2.04 -20.32
N ALA A 96 2.23 -1.93 -21.41
CA ALA A 96 3.06 -3.02 -21.93
C ALA A 96 4.09 -3.50 -20.90
N VAL A 97 4.55 -2.59 -20.04
CA VAL A 97 5.35 -2.87 -18.85
C VAL A 97 4.70 -2.19 -17.66
N ASN A 98 4.63 -2.90 -16.54
CA ASN A 98 4.02 -2.42 -15.30
C ASN A 98 5.11 -2.13 -14.25
N PHE A 99 4.91 -1.06 -13.47
CA PHE A 99 5.79 -0.68 -12.38
C PHE A 99 4.99 -0.49 -11.11
N TYR A 100 5.41 -1.12 -10.03
CA TYR A 100 4.68 -1.21 -8.78
C TYR A 100 5.55 -0.82 -7.59
N SER A 101 4.88 -0.42 -6.49
CA SER A 101 5.53 -0.28 -5.19
C SER A 101 4.75 -0.96 -4.08
N ILE A 102 5.46 -1.36 -3.01
CA ILE A 102 4.90 -1.84 -1.75
C ILE A 102 5.74 -1.26 -0.59
N GLY A 103 5.12 -0.71 0.44
CA GLY A 103 5.82 -0.11 1.59
C GLY A 103 5.44 1.33 1.85
N GLU A 104 6.34 2.13 2.41
CA GLU A 104 6.08 3.49 2.86
C GLU A 104 5.49 4.37 1.75
N GLY A 105 4.34 5.01 2.05
CA GLY A 105 3.54 5.77 1.07
C GLY A 105 2.54 4.93 0.27
N SER A 106 2.60 3.59 0.36
CA SER A 106 1.65 2.71 -0.34
C SER A 106 0.49 2.28 0.54
N ALA A 107 0.62 2.41 1.86
CA ALA A 107 -0.42 1.98 2.80
C ALA A 107 -0.32 2.75 4.12
N VAL A 108 -1.46 3.08 4.70
CA VAL A 108 -1.56 3.48 6.10
C VAL A 108 -1.98 2.24 6.87
N GLU A 109 -1.11 1.72 7.75
CA GLU A 109 -1.52 0.67 8.67
C GLU A 109 -2.72 1.18 9.48
N PRO A 110 -3.88 0.51 9.45
CA PRO A 110 -4.89 0.79 10.44
C PRO A 110 -4.23 0.55 11.80
N LYS A 111 -4.25 1.54 12.68
CA LYS A 111 -3.85 1.34 14.08
C LYS A 111 -4.77 0.27 14.66
N GLN A 112 -4.40 -0.99 14.51
CA GLN A 112 -4.99 -2.05 15.29
C GLN A 112 -4.60 -1.75 16.71
N ASN A 113 -5.55 -1.27 17.50
CA ASN A 113 -5.49 -1.39 18.94
C ASN A 113 -5.48 -2.89 19.25
N ARG A 114 -4.32 -3.50 19.11
CA ARG A 114 -4.09 -4.84 19.64
C ARG A 114 -4.15 -4.70 21.15
N VAL A 115 -5.31 -4.95 21.70
CA VAL A 115 -5.44 -5.27 23.12
C VAL A 115 -4.62 -6.55 23.29
N ARG A 116 -3.35 -6.39 23.66
CA ARG A 116 -2.51 -7.51 24.10
C ARG A 116 -3.06 -7.91 25.46
N VAL A 117 -3.95 -8.86 25.46
CA VAL A 117 -4.24 -9.65 26.65
C VAL A 117 -3.00 -10.52 26.85
N MET A 118 -2.05 -10.07 27.65
CA MET A 118 -1.00 -10.92 28.17
C MET A 118 -1.57 -11.60 29.41
N PRO A 119 -1.75 -12.92 29.43
CA PRO A 119 -1.97 -13.62 30.68
C PRO A 119 -0.67 -13.54 31.47
N GLN A 120 -0.61 -12.62 32.43
CA GLN A 120 0.51 -12.52 33.35
C GLN A 120 0.27 -13.54 34.47
N VAL A 121 0.84 -14.73 34.31
CA VAL A 121 0.99 -15.67 35.40
C VAL A 121 2.17 -15.15 36.22
N GLY A 122 1.87 -14.26 37.16
CA GLY A 122 2.83 -13.80 38.15
C GLY A 122 2.95 -14.82 39.26
N ILE A 123 4.01 -15.63 39.26
CA ILE A 123 4.42 -16.37 40.46
C ILE A 123 5.20 -15.38 41.33
N GLY A 124 4.49 -14.67 42.18
CA GLY A 124 5.08 -13.82 43.21
C GLY A 124 5.56 -14.70 44.37
N ILE A 125 6.87 -14.96 44.47
CA ILE A 125 7.47 -15.48 45.70
C ILE A 125 7.67 -14.28 46.62
N GLY A 126 6.68 -13.98 47.44
CA GLY A 126 6.80 -13.04 48.55
C GLY A 126 7.46 -13.72 49.74
N SER A 127 8.71 -13.35 50.03
CA SER A 127 9.39 -13.70 51.30
C SER A 127 8.77 -12.85 52.42
N GLY A 128 8.01 -13.48 53.26
CA GLY A 128 7.50 -12.84 54.47
C GLY A 128 6.23 -13.51 55.01
N GLY A 129 6.41 -14.51 55.93
CA GLY A 129 5.55 -14.90 57.01
C GLY A 129 4.09 -15.30 56.77
N TYR A 130 3.81 -16.57 57.13
CA TYR A 130 2.50 -17.18 57.32
C TYR A 130 1.58 -17.43 56.09
N GLY A 131 1.59 -18.63 55.66
CA GLY A 131 0.59 -19.54 55.12
C GLY A 131 -0.61 -18.93 54.40
N GLY A 132 -0.61 -18.93 53.05
CA GLY A 132 -1.82 -18.69 52.28
C GLY A 132 -1.52 -18.71 50.77
N VAL A 133 -1.81 -19.85 50.12
CA VAL A 133 -1.78 -19.95 48.66
C VAL A 133 -3.05 -19.32 48.13
N GLY A 134 -3.01 -18.05 47.73
CA GLY A 134 -4.09 -17.34 47.10
C GLY A 134 -3.97 -17.38 45.59
N PHE A 135 -4.79 -18.16 44.89
CA PHE A 135 -5.01 -18.03 43.45
C PHE A 135 -5.87 -16.78 43.19
N GLY A 136 -5.23 -15.64 42.95
CA GLY A 136 -5.90 -14.41 42.59
C GLY A 136 -5.67 -14.11 41.12
N GLY A 137 -6.61 -14.49 40.22
CA GLY A 137 -6.66 -14.03 38.86
C GLY A 137 -7.06 -12.56 38.79
N GLY A 138 -6.11 -11.65 38.86
CA GLY A 138 -6.35 -10.21 38.69
C GLY A 138 -6.11 -9.82 37.26
N ILE A 139 -7.17 -9.30 36.58
CA ILE A 139 -7.02 -8.61 35.32
C ILE A 139 -6.54 -7.20 35.64
N SER A 140 -5.24 -6.94 35.43
CA SER A 140 -4.69 -5.61 35.58
C SER A 140 -4.79 -4.86 34.25
N ILE A 141 -5.70 -3.90 34.19
CA ILE A 141 -5.76 -2.90 33.13
C ILE A 141 -4.71 -1.84 33.48
N GLY A 142 -3.44 -2.13 33.19
CA GLY A 142 -2.33 -1.22 33.43
C GLY A 142 -2.21 -0.23 32.26
N GLY A 143 -2.63 1.01 32.47
CA GLY A 143 -2.21 2.14 31.66
C GLY A 143 -0.72 2.43 31.93
N GLY A 144 0.17 1.65 31.34
CA GLY A 144 1.62 1.86 31.41
C GLY A 144 2.03 2.90 30.40
N GLY A 145 2.51 4.06 30.88
CA GLY A 145 3.25 5.03 30.08
C GLY A 145 4.50 4.38 29.49
N GLY A 146 4.33 3.65 28.40
CA GLY A 146 5.42 3.11 27.60
C GLY A 146 6.04 4.24 26.79
N ARG A 147 7.36 4.38 26.89
CA ARG A 147 8.21 5.13 26.00
C ARG A 147 7.62 5.07 24.59
N ARG A 148 7.33 6.25 24.04
CA ARG A 148 7.13 6.43 22.61
C ARG A 148 8.42 6.04 21.92
N ASP A 149 8.59 4.76 21.66
CA ASP A 149 9.42 4.35 20.56
C ASP A 149 8.74 4.87 19.31
N ASN A 150 9.14 6.07 18.90
CA ASN A 150 9.05 6.55 17.54
C ASN A 150 9.97 5.68 16.67
N ALA A 151 9.80 4.37 16.73
CA ALA A 151 10.11 3.51 15.62
C ALA A 151 9.07 3.87 14.55
N LYS A 152 9.26 5.02 13.88
CA LYS A 152 8.89 5.15 12.47
C LYS A 152 9.46 3.89 11.87
N SER A 153 8.57 2.93 11.60
CA SER A 153 8.91 1.72 10.86
C SER A 153 9.45 2.26 9.52
N ASN A 154 10.76 2.35 9.43
CA ASN A 154 11.49 2.77 8.25
C ASN A 154 11.41 1.61 7.25
N ARG A 155 10.19 1.16 6.96
CA ARG A 155 9.90 0.17 5.94
C ARG A 155 10.10 0.89 4.62
N ARG A 156 11.32 0.77 4.11
CA ARG A 156 11.65 1.28 2.78
C ARG A 156 10.67 0.70 1.77
N ALA A 157 10.17 1.56 0.89
CA ALA A 157 9.37 1.10 -0.23
C ALA A 157 10.18 0.11 -1.06
N LEU A 158 9.57 -1.02 -1.41
CA LEU A 158 10.10 -1.98 -2.38
C LEU A 158 9.45 -1.70 -3.72
N TYR A 159 10.19 -1.83 -4.79
CA TYR A 159 9.74 -1.55 -6.13
C TYR A 159 9.87 -2.78 -7.02
N PHE A 160 8.94 -2.94 -7.96
CA PHE A 160 8.87 -4.11 -8.80
C PHE A 160 8.49 -3.72 -10.23
N ILE A 161 9.11 -4.39 -11.20
CA ILE A 161 8.82 -4.23 -12.61
C ILE A 161 8.36 -5.56 -13.20
N GLU A 162 7.35 -5.51 -14.06
CA GLU A 162 6.77 -6.67 -14.72
C GLU A 162 6.49 -6.35 -16.19
N LYS A 163 6.95 -7.19 -17.10
CA LYS A 163 6.46 -7.21 -18.48
C LYS A 163 5.55 -8.42 -18.61
N PRO A 164 4.24 -8.24 -18.76
CA PRO A 164 3.30 -9.36 -18.88
C PRO A 164 3.73 -10.35 -19.97
N GLY A 165 3.70 -11.63 -19.64
CA GLY A 165 4.13 -12.69 -20.56
C GLY A 165 5.65 -12.92 -20.68
N SER A 166 6.50 -12.12 -20.02
CA SER A 166 7.97 -12.25 -20.09
C SER A 166 8.62 -12.79 -18.81
N GLY A 167 7.87 -13.51 -17.99
CA GLY A 167 8.37 -14.09 -16.74
C GLY A 167 7.91 -13.37 -15.49
N PRO A 168 8.47 -13.71 -14.32
CA PRO A 168 8.03 -13.18 -13.04
C PRO A 168 8.37 -11.69 -12.88
N MET A 169 7.62 -11.06 -11.99
CA MET A 169 7.88 -9.71 -11.51
C MET A 169 9.27 -9.65 -10.84
N GLN A 170 10.07 -8.63 -11.18
CA GLN A 170 11.43 -8.43 -10.66
C GLN A 170 11.50 -7.27 -9.70
N GLU A 171 12.18 -7.45 -8.58
CA GLU A 171 12.43 -6.38 -7.61
C GLU A 171 13.52 -5.44 -8.10
N ILE A 172 13.30 -4.13 -7.92
CA ILE A 172 14.27 -3.05 -8.18
C ILE A 172 14.74 -2.48 -6.84
N GLN A 173 16.02 -2.60 -6.57
CA GLN A 173 16.66 -2.14 -5.33
C GLN A 173 17.54 -0.91 -5.61
N PHE A 174 17.11 0.29 -5.17
CA PHE A 174 17.83 1.54 -5.40
C PHE A 174 19.04 1.76 -4.48
N ASN A 175 19.18 0.99 -3.41
CA ASN A 175 20.17 1.21 -2.36
C ASN A 175 21.19 0.06 -2.21
N ALA A 176 21.33 -0.82 -3.18
CA ALA A 176 22.34 -1.87 -3.19
C ALA A 176 23.65 -1.35 -3.80
N GLY A 177 24.80 -1.89 -3.40
CA GLY A 177 26.12 -1.43 -3.83
C GLY A 177 26.35 -1.39 -5.36
N ASN A 178 25.72 -2.30 -6.12
CA ASN A 178 25.73 -2.34 -7.60
C ASN A 178 24.33 -2.07 -8.16
N SER A 179 23.64 -1.10 -7.58
CA SER A 179 22.24 -0.84 -7.95
C SER A 179 22.10 -0.28 -9.36
N LYS A 180 23.04 0.55 -9.81
CA LYS A 180 22.99 1.19 -11.13
C LYS A 180 23.01 0.12 -12.23
N GLU A 181 24.01 -0.71 -12.28
CA GLU A 181 24.22 -1.73 -13.30
C GLU A 181 23.07 -2.73 -13.34
N ARG A 182 22.62 -3.16 -12.16
CA ARG A 182 21.50 -4.11 -12.04
C ARG A 182 20.18 -3.51 -12.49
N ILE A 183 19.90 -2.26 -12.14
CA ILE A 183 18.66 -1.57 -12.58
C ILE A 183 18.71 -1.37 -14.10
N GLN A 184 19.86 -0.95 -14.62
CA GLN A 184 20.09 -0.78 -16.05
C GLN A 184 19.85 -2.08 -16.82
N GLU A 185 20.40 -3.20 -16.36
CA GLU A 185 20.18 -4.53 -16.94
C GLU A 185 18.70 -4.93 -16.93
N ILE A 186 18.00 -4.75 -15.79
CA ILE A 186 16.58 -5.03 -15.69
C ILE A 186 15.77 -4.17 -16.67
N LEU A 187 16.02 -2.85 -16.71
CA LEU A 187 15.32 -1.95 -17.61
C LEU A 187 15.56 -2.32 -19.08
N LEU A 188 16.80 -2.55 -19.48
CA LEU A 188 17.14 -2.94 -20.85
C LEU A 188 16.50 -4.28 -21.24
N SER A 189 16.36 -5.22 -20.30
CA SER A 189 15.69 -6.49 -20.57
C SER A 189 14.17 -6.37 -20.69
N LYS A 190 13.54 -5.48 -19.92
CA LYS A 190 12.07 -5.29 -19.90
C LYS A 190 11.59 -4.28 -20.94
N LEU A 191 12.35 -3.22 -21.19
CA LEU A 191 12.07 -2.16 -22.15
C LEU A 191 12.83 -2.39 -23.47
N ASN A 192 12.89 -3.64 -23.91
CA ASN A 192 13.55 -4.02 -25.17
C ASN A 192 12.74 -3.51 -26.39
N ASN A 193 13.38 -3.45 -27.55
CA ASN A 193 12.84 -2.99 -28.83
C ASN A 193 12.69 -1.46 -28.97
N ASP A 194 13.44 -0.68 -28.21
CA ASP A 194 13.50 0.76 -28.31
C ASP A 194 14.96 1.22 -28.12
N GLU A 195 15.63 1.52 -29.21
CA GLU A 195 17.06 1.88 -29.22
C GLU A 195 17.31 3.23 -28.53
N ASP A 196 16.45 4.24 -28.79
CA ASP A 196 16.58 5.57 -28.19
C ASP A 196 16.42 5.50 -26.65
N LEU A 197 15.45 4.70 -26.20
CA LEU A 197 15.24 4.51 -24.77
C LEU A 197 16.39 3.73 -24.13
N ALA A 198 16.92 2.73 -24.83
CA ALA A 198 18.07 1.94 -24.38
C ALA A 198 19.34 2.80 -24.23
N GLU A 199 19.60 3.72 -25.16
CA GLU A 199 20.72 4.66 -25.08
C GLU A 199 20.58 5.58 -23.85
N ARG A 200 19.41 6.19 -23.66
CA ARG A 200 19.13 7.04 -22.48
C ARG A 200 19.26 6.29 -21.16
N ILE A 201 18.83 5.03 -21.10
CA ILE A 201 19.01 4.19 -19.92
C ILE A 201 20.49 3.94 -19.64
N LYS A 202 21.31 3.69 -20.68
CA LYS A 202 22.76 3.48 -20.53
C LYS A 202 23.47 4.73 -20.03
N ASP A 203 23.08 5.90 -20.48
CA ASP A 203 23.67 7.19 -20.11
C ASP A 203 23.23 7.72 -18.74
N THR A 204 22.26 7.05 -18.10
CA THR A 204 21.74 7.48 -16.80
C THR A 204 22.73 7.16 -15.69
N ASP A 205 23.16 8.19 -14.96
CA ASP A 205 24.11 8.05 -13.86
C ASP A 205 23.50 7.52 -12.58
N LYS A 206 22.24 7.87 -12.32
CA LYS A 206 21.55 7.51 -11.08
C LYS A 206 20.09 7.18 -11.34
N PHE A 207 19.67 6.04 -10.81
CA PHE A 207 18.27 5.62 -10.83
C PHE A 207 17.57 5.84 -9.48
N ASP A 208 16.33 6.32 -9.55
CA ASP A 208 15.39 6.37 -8.46
C ASP A 208 14.00 5.91 -8.95
N ALA A 209 13.03 5.80 -8.04
CA ALA A 209 11.69 5.36 -8.41
C ALA A 209 11.02 6.25 -9.46
N LYS A 210 11.31 7.56 -9.42
CA LYS A 210 10.74 8.55 -10.34
C LYS A 210 11.32 8.40 -11.75
N SER A 211 12.62 8.23 -11.86
CA SER A 211 13.29 8.03 -13.14
C SER A 211 12.89 6.70 -13.79
N VAL A 212 12.80 5.62 -13.01
CA VAL A 212 12.32 4.33 -13.51
C VAL A 212 10.86 4.42 -13.97
N ALA A 213 9.97 5.07 -13.20
CA ALA A 213 8.59 5.30 -13.63
C ALA A 213 8.53 6.10 -14.93
N ALA A 214 9.38 7.11 -15.11
CA ALA A 214 9.42 7.90 -16.34
C ALA A 214 9.84 7.06 -17.56
N TYR A 215 10.84 6.17 -17.43
CA TYR A 215 11.23 5.23 -18.48
C TYR A 215 10.12 4.25 -18.84
N VAL A 216 9.49 3.65 -17.84
CA VAL A 216 8.35 2.73 -18.05
C VAL A 216 7.19 3.45 -18.73
N LYS A 217 6.87 4.67 -18.29
CA LYS A 217 5.83 5.49 -18.91
C LYS A 217 6.15 5.83 -20.36
N ALA A 218 7.38 6.24 -20.66
CA ALA A 218 7.80 6.53 -22.04
C ALA A 218 7.64 5.30 -22.93
N TYR A 219 8.11 4.14 -22.47
CA TYR A 219 7.94 2.87 -23.16
C TYR A 219 6.47 2.54 -23.43
N ASN A 220 5.61 2.64 -22.40
CA ASN A 220 4.18 2.34 -22.50
C ASN A 220 3.43 3.27 -23.46
N LEU A 221 3.89 4.51 -23.63
CA LEU A 221 3.30 5.44 -24.59
C LEU A 221 3.59 5.05 -26.05
N MET A 222 4.74 4.43 -26.30
CA MET A 222 5.17 3.99 -27.64
C MET A 222 4.65 2.60 -28.02
N HIS A 223 4.30 1.78 -27.03
CA HIS A 223 3.89 0.38 -27.21
C HIS A 223 2.44 0.14 -26.73
N LYS A 224 1.54 1.03 -27.08
CA LYS A 224 0.10 0.91 -26.79
C LYS A 224 -0.58 -0.10 -27.70
#